data_8cda7a87ace0b712db2b12a40fa03c9d
#
_entry.id   8cda7a87ace0b712db2b12a40fa03c9d
#
_cell.length_a   1.000
_cell.length_b   1.000
_cell.length_c   1.000
_cell.angle_alpha   90.00
_cell.angle_beta   90.00
_cell.angle_gamma   90.00
#
_symmetry.space_group_name_H-M   'P 1'
#
loop_
_entity.id
_entity.type
_entity.pdbx_description
1 polymer ?
#
loop_
_entity_poly.entity_id
_entity_poly.type
_entity_poly.pdbx_seq_one_letter_code
_entity_poly.pdbx_strand_id
1 'polypeptide(L)'
;MLNFVWVAFILIGFAVAVVQLLQGDLAIFARVLAALFDSAKTGFDISIGLVGIMCLWLGIMKVGERAGLIELFARALAPFFRCVFPGIPKGHPAGGSIVMNFSANLLGLDNAATPLGLKAMKELQELNPQKDTASNAMIMFLVLNTAGITLIPTSVIAIRQALAVDQGLVGFNAADIFLPTLIGTFISFMAGLVAVAVYQRINLFSAPVVAFFGGFIA
;
A
#
# COMPACT_ATOMS: atom_id res chain seq x y z
N MET A 1 -7.76 -13.22 -12.41
CA MET A 1 -7.80 -13.89 -11.10
C MET A 1 -8.66 -13.14 -10.08
N LEU A 2 -8.45 -11.84 -9.85
CA LEU A 2 -9.21 -11.05 -8.85
C LEU A 2 -10.74 -11.12 -9.04
N ASN A 3 -11.21 -11.03 -10.28
CA ASN A 3 -12.65 -11.13 -10.59
C ASN A 3 -13.27 -12.47 -10.16
N PHE A 4 -12.52 -13.58 -10.28
CA PHE A 4 -13.01 -14.88 -9.82
C PHE A 4 -13.15 -14.95 -8.30
N VAL A 5 -12.24 -14.28 -7.56
CA VAL A 5 -12.32 -14.21 -6.09
C VAL A 5 -13.57 -13.43 -5.65
N TRP A 6 -13.86 -12.29 -6.27
CA TRP A 6 -15.06 -11.50 -5.98
C TRP A 6 -16.34 -12.26 -6.31
N VAL A 7 -16.38 -12.91 -7.48
CA VAL A 7 -17.53 -13.76 -7.87
C VAL A 7 -17.70 -14.91 -6.88
N ALA A 8 -16.59 -15.56 -6.46
CA ALA A 8 -16.66 -16.64 -5.47
C ALA A 8 -17.23 -16.17 -4.14
N PHE A 9 -16.85 -15.01 -3.61
CA PHE A 9 -17.42 -14.47 -2.37
C PHE A 9 -18.93 -14.24 -2.49
N ILE A 10 -19.40 -13.67 -3.61
CA ILE A 10 -20.84 -13.45 -3.84
C ILE A 10 -21.57 -14.78 -3.92
N LEU A 11 -21.04 -15.75 -4.67
CA LEU A 11 -21.68 -17.07 -4.82
C LEU A 11 -21.71 -17.86 -3.51
N ILE A 12 -20.63 -17.83 -2.73
CA ILE A 12 -20.56 -18.46 -1.41
C ILE A 12 -21.60 -17.83 -0.47
N GLY A 13 -21.64 -16.50 -0.41
CA GLY A 13 -22.62 -15.78 0.41
C GLY A 13 -24.07 -16.13 0.04
N PHE A 14 -24.37 -16.20 -1.27
CA PHE A 14 -25.67 -16.62 -1.76
C PHE A 14 -25.98 -18.09 -1.42
N ALA A 15 -25.04 -19.00 -1.62
CA ALA A 15 -25.20 -20.41 -1.29
C ALA A 15 -25.47 -20.62 0.19
N VAL A 16 -24.76 -19.91 1.08
CA VAL A 16 -25.00 -19.93 2.52
C VAL A 16 -26.41 -19.42 2.86
N ALA A 17 -26.86 -18.35 2.22
CA ALA A 17 -28.20 -17.83 2.42
C ALA A 17 -29.29 -18.86 1.99
N VAL A 18 -29.08 -19.57 0.87
CA VAL A 18 -29.95 -20.65 0.44
C VAL A 18 -30.00 -21.81 1.44
N VAL A 19 -28.85 -22.22 1.96
CA VAL A 19 -28.78 -23.28 3.00
C VAL A 19 -29.56 -22.87 4.25
N GLN A 20 -29.41 -21.63 4.72
CA GLN A 20 -30.18 -21.12 5.86
C GLN A 20 -31.67 -21.07 5.60
N LEU A 21 -32.08 -20.70 4.38
CA LEU A 21 -33.47 -20.75 3.97
C LEU A 21 -34.05 -22.20 4.09
N LEU A 22 -33.30 -23.18 3.59
CA LEU A 22 -33.68 -24.62 3.66
C LEU A 22 -33.72 -25.14 5.11
N GLN A 23 -33.00 -24.53 6.02
CA GLN A 23 -33.00 -24.80 7.46
C GLN A 23 -34.19 -24.13 8.17
N GLY A 24 -35.06 -23.42 7.45
CA GLY A 24 -36.29 -22.81 7.96
C GLY A 24 -36.20 -21.32 8.24
N ASP A 25 -35.07 -20.66 7.91
CA ASP A 25 -34.92 -19.22 8.10
C ASP A 25 -35.51 -18.44 6.91
N LEU A 26 -36.82 -18.23 6.93
CA LEU A 26 -37.52 -17.51 5.87
C LEU A 26 -37.15 -16.03 5.76
N ALA A 27 -36.52 -15.44 6.78
CA ALA A 27 -36.14 -14.03 6.81
C ALA A 27 -34.74 -13.77 6.29
N ILE A 28 -33.95 -14.80 5.91
CA ILE A 28 -32.55 -14.68 5.55
C ILE A 28 -32.29 -13.67 4.42
N PHE A 29 -33.09 -13.71 3.35
CA PHE A 29 -32.91 -12.79 2.22
C PHE A 29 -33.28 -11.35 2.57
N ALA A 30 -34.26 -11.13 3.43
CA ALA A 30 -34.55 -9.79 3.95
C ALA A 30 -33.40 -9.25 4.79
N ARG A 31 -32.75 -10.10 5.62
CA ARG A 31 -31.56 -9.71 6.39
C ARG A 31 -30.35 -9.44 5.50
N VAL A 32 -30.13 -10.25 4.47
CA VAL A 32 -29.04 -10.01 3.50
C VAL A 32 -29.24 -8.66 2.81
N LEU A 33 -30.47 -8.36 2.39
CA LEU A 33 -30.79 -7.08 1.76
C LEU A 33 -30.60 -5.91 2.73
N ALA A 34 -31.09 -6.03 3.96
CA ALA A 34 -30.88 -5.01 5.00
C ALA A 34 -29.38 -4.79 5.26
N ALA A 35 -28.60 -5.86 5.41
CA ALA A 35 -27.16 -5.77 5.61
C ALA A 35 -26.41 -5.09 4.45
N LEU A 36 -26.88 -5.27 3.19
CA LEU A 36 -26.33 -4.56 2.04
C LEU A 36 -26.57 -3.04 2.14
N PHE A 37 -27.79 -2.62 2.49
CA PHE A 37 -28.10 -1.20 2.67
C PHE A 37 -27.35 -0.60 3.86
N ASP A 38 -27.28 -1.31 4.98
CA ASP A 38 -26.54 -0.86 6.16
C ASP A 38 -25.02 -0.72 5.86
N SER A 39 -24.46 -1.66 5.10
CA SER A 39 -23.07 -1.59 4.66
C SER A 39 -22.83 -0.39 3.73
N ALA A 40 -23.75 -0.13 2.80
CA ALA A 40 -23.66 1.02 1.90
C ALA A 40 -23.75 2.34 2.67
N LYS A 41 -24.66 2.44 3.64
CA LYS A 41 -24.78 3.59 4.54
C LYS A 41 -23.51 3.79 5.36
N THR A 42 -23.02 2.73 5.99
CA THR A 42 -21.78 2.77 6.77
C THR A 42 -20.58 3.25 5.93
N GLY A 43 -20.45 2.75 4.69
CA GLY A 43 -19.42 3.21 3.77
C GLY A 43 -19.53 4.69 3.44
N PHE A 44 -20.74 5.21 3.27
CA PHE A 44 -20.99 6.63 3.03
C PHE A 44 -20.64 7.48 4.26
N ASP A 45 -21.11 7.08 5.44
CA ASP A 45 -20.88 7.82 6.70
C ASP A 45 -19.39 7.87 7.04
N ILE A 46 -18.66 6.76 6.89
CA ILE A 46 -17.19 6.71 7.03
C ILE A 46 -16.53 7.66 6.02
N SER A 47 -16.94 7.63 4.76
CA SER A 47 -16.35 8.48 3.71
C SER A 47 -16.50 9.96 4.03
N ILE A 48 -17.66 10.40 4.48
CA ILE A 48 -17.89 11.81 4.87
C ILE A 48 -17.08 12.14 6.12
N GLY A 49 -17.09 11.28 7.14
CA GLY A 49 -16.34 11.51 8.37
C GLY A 49 -14.82 11.67 8.14
N LEU A 50 -14.29 10.98 7.11
CA LEU A 50 -12.89 11.04 6.75
C LEU A 50 -12.49 12.30 5.96
N VAL A 51 -13.41 12.96 5.26
CA VAL A 51 -13.08 14.08 4.36
C VAL A 51 -12.28 15.17 5.07
N GLY A 52 -12.70 15.63 6.24
CA GLY A 52 -12.01 16.70 6.96
C GLY A 52 -10.59 16.30 7.39
N ILE A 53 -10.44 15.12 7.98
CA ILE A 53 -9.16 14.61 8.49
C ILE A 53 -8.21 14.34 7.30
N MET A 54 -8.70 13.73 6.22
CA MET A 54 -7.91 13.47 5.02
C MET A 54 -7.49 14.76 4.34
N CYS A 55 -8.37 15.76 4.23
CA CYS A 55 -8.00 17.07 3.67
C CYS A 55 -6.90 17.75 4.47
N LEU A 56 -6.98 17.71 5.81
CA LEU A 56 -5.95 18.27 6.69
C LEU A 56 -4.60 17.55 6.46
N TRP A 57 -4.58 16.23 6.52
CA TRP A 57 -3.36 15.44 6.32
C TRP A 57 -2.78 15.63 4.94
N LEU A 58 -3.60 15.55 3.88
CA LEU A 58 -3.16 15.76 2.51
C LEU A 58 -2.59 17.17 2.31
N GLY A 59 -3.18 18.17 2.97
CA GLY A 59 -2.66 19.54 2.97
C GLY A 59 -1.27 19.63 3.60
N ILE A 60 -1.09 19.09 4.81
CA ILE A 60 0.20 19.07 5.52
C ILE A 60 1.25 18.32 4.67
N MET A 61 0.90 17.16 4.16
CA MET A 61 1.82 16.34 3.35
C MET A 61 2.16 17.02 2.03
N LYS A 62 1.23 17.77 1.42
CA LYS A 62 1.50 18.56 0.21
C LYS A 62 2.50 19.70 0.46
N VAL A 63 2.47 20.29 1.64
CA VAL A 63 3.50 21.25 2.07
C VAL A 63 4.86 20.58 2.19
N GLY A 64 4.93 19.39 2.82
CA GLY A 64 6.16 18.58 2.90
C GLY A 64 6.72 18.19 1.52
N GLU A 65 5.85 17.78 0.60
CA GLU A 65 6.22 17.48 -0.79
C GLU A 65 6.86 18.71 -1.47
N ARG A 66 6.20 19.87 -1.38
CA ARG A 66 6.74 21.13 -1.95
C ARG A 66 8.01 21.61 -1.27
N ALA A 67 8.21 21.26 -0.01
CA ALA A 67 9.46 21.55 0.72
C ALA A 67 10.63 20.62 0.32
N GLY A 68 10.41 19.67 -0.59
CA GLY A 68 11.46 18.76 -1.08
C GLY A 68 11.69 17.53 -0.19
N LEU A 69 10.70 17.17 0.64
CA LEU A 69 10.82 16.02 1.55
C LEU A 69 10.99 14.70 0.77
N ILE A 70 10.24 14.55 -0.33
CA ILE A 70 10.35 13.35 -1.18
C ILE A 70 11.76 13.24 -1.78
N GLU A 71 12.31 14.35 -2.29
CA GLU A 71 13.65 14.40 -2.88
C GLU A 71 14.75 14.12 -1.85
N LEU A 72 14.56 14.57 -0.61
CA LEU A 72 15.49 14.27 0.48
C LEU A 72 15.54 12.76 0.75
N PHE A 73 14.38 12.12 0.92
CA PHE A 73 14.29 10.67 1.11
C PHE A 73 14.80 9.91 -0.12
N ALA A 74 14.46 10.37 -1.32
CA ALA A 74 14.92 9.75 -2.55
C ALA A 74 16.44 9.73 -2.65
N ARG A 75 17.13 10.80 -2.25
CA ARG A 75 18.61 10.84 -2.22
C ARG A 75 19.20 9.85 -1.22
N ALA A 76 18.59 9.75 -0.03
CA ALA A 76 19.03 8.81 1.01
C ALA A 76 18.85 7.35 0.57
N LEU A 77 17.76 7.06 -0.14
CA LEU A 77 17.40 5.70 -0.55
C LEU A 77 18.03 5.25 -1.88
N ALA A 78 18.52 6.19 -2.70
CA ALA A 78 19.09 5.89 -4.01
C ALA A 78 20.19 4.80 -4.01
N PRO A 79 21.11 4.72 -3.03
CA PRO A 79 22.13 3.65 -2.99
C PRO A 79 21.51 2.25 -2.85
N PHE A 80 20.48 2.10 -2.02
CA PHE A 80 19.74 0.85 -1.85
C PHE A 80 19.08 0.42 -3.17
N PHE A 81 18.35 1.33 -3.82
CA PHE A 81 17.63 1.03 -5.05
C PHE A 81 18.53 0.65 -6.21
N ARG A 82 19.74 1.22 -6.30
CA ARG A 82 20.73 0.83 -7.31
C ARG A 82 21.16 -0.63 -7.19
N CYS A 83 21.20 -1.18 -5.98
CA CYS A 83 21.54 -2.58 -5.74
C CYS A 83 20.34 -3.50 -6.06
N VAL A 84 19.12 -3.07 -5.74
CA VAL A 84 17.92 -3.86 -5.91
C VAL A 84 17.43 -3.88 -7.37
N PHE A 85 17.80 -2.88 -8.18
CA PHE A 85 17.45 -2.75 -9.59
C PHE A 85 18.67 -2.76 -10.52
N PRO A 86 19.45 -3.84 -10.56
CA PRO A 86 20.69 -3.88 -11.35
C PRO A 86 20.45 -3.80 -12.87
N GLY A 87 19.24 -4.12 -13.34
CA GLY A 87 18.86 -4.04 -14.76
C GLY A 87 18.54 -2.64 -15.27
N ILE A 88 18.54 -1.62 -14.41
CA ILE A 88 18.26 -0.24 -14.83
C ILE A 88 19.61 0.46 -15.09
N PRO A 89 19.83 1.01 -16.31
CA PRO A 89 21.05 1.74 -16.64
C PRO A 89 21.25 2.98 -15.72
N LYS A 90 22.52 3.28 -15.38
CA LYS A 90 22.83 4.47 -14.59
C LYS A 90 22.38 5.73 -15.33
N GLY A 91 21.63 6.58 -14.64
CA GLY A 91 21.12 7.84 -15.22
C GLY A 91 19.77 7.69 -15.94
N HIS A 92 19.20 6.48 -16.05
CA HIS A 92 17.88 6.31 -16.65
C HIS A 92 16.79 6.88 -15.74
N PRO A 93 15.78 7.61 -16.27
CA PRO A 93 14.71 8.25 -15.49
C PRO A 93 13.94 7.30 -14.57
N ALA A 94 13.73 6.04 -15.00
CA ALA A 94 13.03 5.02 -14.21
C ALA A 94 13.61 4.84 -12.81
N GLY A 95 14.94 4.93 -12.65
CA GLY A 95 15.59 4.83 -11.35
C GLY A 95 15.15 5.95 -10.40
N GLY A 96 15.06 7.17 -10.90
CA GLY A 96 14.57 8.33 -10.14
C GLY A 96 13.08 8.20 -9.79
N SER A 97 12.24 7.84 -10.76
CA SER A 97 10.80 7.68 -10.56
C SER A 97 10.46 6.58 -9.57
N ILE A 98 11.18 5.45 -9.59
CA ILE A 98 11.03 4.36 -8.61
C ILE A 98 11.34 4.86 -7.20
N VAL A 99 12.48 5.51 -7.02
CA VAL A 99 12.91 5.99 -5.69
C VAL A 99 11.96 7.05 -5.15
N MET A 100 11.49 7.95 -5.99
CA MET A 100 10.51 8.97 -5.60
C MET A 100 9.16 8.35 -5.23
N ASN A 101 8.67 7.36 -6.01
CA ASN A 101 7.44 6.64 -5.69
C ASN A 101 7.56 5.93 -4.33
N PHE A 102 8.65 5.21 -4.10
CA PHE A 102 8.88 4.53 -2.83
C PHE A 102 8.98 5.52 -1.66
N SER A 103 9.67 6.64 -1.85
CA SER A 103 9.77 7.69 -0.83
C SER A 103 8.40 8.28 -0.48
N ALA A 104 7.54 8.48 -1.47
CA ALA A 104 6.17 8.94 -1.26
C ALA A 104 5.33 7.92 -0.49
N ASN A 105 5.42 6.63 -0.85
CA ASN A 105 4.75 5.53 -0.12
C ASN A 105 5.25 5.43 1.32
N LEU A 106 6.56 5.51 1.54
CA LEU A 106 7.18 5.47 2.87
C LEU A 106 6.63 6.57 3.80
N LEU A 107 6.37 7.73 3.23
CA LEU A 107 5.80 8.89 3.95
C LEU A 107 4.28 8.87 4.04
N GLY A 108 3.59 7.87 3.47
CA GLY A 108 2.13 7.80 3.46
C GLY A 108 1.47 8.83 2.52
N LEU A 109 2.18 9.22 1.45
CA LEU A 109 1.73 10.18 0.43
C LEU A 109 1.06 9.44 -0.75
N ASP A 110 -0.02 8.71 -0.50
CA ASP A 110 -0.67 7.83 -1.48
C ASP A 110 -1.03 8.57 -2.79
N ASN A 111 -1.49 9.82 -2.67
CA ASN A 111 -1.85 10.64 -3.84
C ASN A 111 -0.65 11.03 -4.72
N ALA A 112 0.53 11.22 -4.11
CA ALA A 112 1.75 11.51 -4.86
C ALA A 112 2.40 10.20 -5.38
N ALA A 113 2.29 9.12 -4.62
CA ALA A 113 2.86 7.83 -4.96
C ALA A 113 2.24 7.24 -6.24
N THR A 114 0.93 7.32 -6.42
CA THR A 114 0.23 6.73 -7.58
C THR A 114 0.75 7.26 -8.93
N PRO A 115 0.76 8.58 -9.22
CA PRO A 115 1.28 9.08 -10.48
C PRO A 115 2.78 8.82 -10.68
N LEU A 116 3.58 8.83 -9.59
CA LEU A 116 4.99 8.48 -9.64
C LEU A 116 5.20 7.00 -9.98
N GLY A 117 4.36 6.11 -9.45
CA GLY A 117 4.38 4.68 -9.76
C GLY A 117 4.00 4.39 -11.21
N LEU A 118 2.96 5.03 -11.73
CA LEU A 118 2.57 4.91 -13.13
C LEU A 118 3.67 5.41 -14.08
N LYS A 119 4.31 6.53 -13.72
CA LYS A 119 5.46 7.06 -14.45
C LYS A 119 6.63 6.07 -14.44
N ALA A 120 7.00 5.56 -13.27
CA ALA A 120 8.07 4.58 -13.14
C ALA A 120 7.81 3.33 -13.99
N MET A 121 6.57 2.81 -13.97
CA MET A 121 6.20 1.63 -14.75
C MET A 121 6.27 1.88 -16.25
N LYS A 122 5.86 3.07 -16.71
CA LYS A 122 5.97 3.47 -18.11
C LYS A 122 7.44 3.55 -18.57
N GLU A 123 8.31 4.15 -17.76
CA GLU A 123 9.73 4.24 -18.04
C GLU A 123 10.43 2.87 -17.99
N LEU A 124 9.99 1.96 -17.10
CA LEU A 124 10.45 0.56 -17.08
C LEU A 124 10.01 -0.20 -18.33
N GLN A 125 8.80 0.08 -18.85
CA GLN A 125 8.31 -0.54 -20.07
C GLN A 125 9.12 -0.10 -21.31
N GLU A 126 9.70 1.09 -21.31
CA GLU A 126 10.62 1.52 -22.36
C GLU A 126 11.87 0.64 -22.42
N LEU A 127 12.41 0.26 -21.26
CA LEU A 127 13.55 -0.64 -21.11
C LEU A 127 13.20 -2.12 -21.35
N ASN A 128 11.94 -2.47 -21.37
CA ASN A 128 11.51 -3.85 -21.44
C ASN A 128 11.66 -4.40 -22.86
N PRO A 129 12.48 -5.44 -23.10
CA PRO A 129 12.64 -6.05 -24.43
C PRO A 129 11.40 -6.83 -24.88
N GLN A 130 10.63 -7.38 -23.95
CA GLN A 130 9.42 -8.17 -24.21
C GLN A 130 8.18 -7.38 -23.76
N LYS A 131 7.53 -6.71 -24.69
CA LYS A 131 6.43 -5.77 -24.37
C LYS A 131 5.21 -6.44 -23.72
N ASP A 132 5.00 -7.72 -23.94
CA ASP A 132 3.86 -8.49 -23.43
C ASP A 132 4.13 -9.20 -22.11
N THR A 133 5.37 -9.13 -21.61
CA THR A 133 5.80 -9.82 -20.38
C THR A 133 6.50 -8.83 -19.45
N ALA A 134 6.19 -8.86 -18.16
CA ALA A 134 6.85 -7.99 -17.19
C ALA A 134 8.34 -8.32 -17.06
N SER A 135 9.21 -7.31 -17.14
CA SER A 135 10.64 -7.47 -16.89
C SER A 135 10.93 -7.69 -15.39
N ASN A 136 12.13 -8.20 -15.07
CA ASN A 136 12.56 -8.40 -13.69
C ASN A 136 12.47 -7.11 -12.86
N ALA A 137 12.82 -5.96 -13.43
CA ALA A 137 12.70 -4.67 -12.77
C ALA A 137 11.23 -4.29 -12.49
N MET A 138 10.31 -4.57 -13.43
CA MET A 138 8.89 -4.34 -13.23
C MET A 138 8.31 -5.23 -12.13
N ILE A 139 8.71 -6.52 -12.10
CA ILE A 139 8.28 -7.47 -11.05
C ILE A 139 8.78 -6.99 -9.68
N MET A 140 10.06 -6.64 -9.56
CA MET A 140 10.62 -6.11 -8.32
C MET A 140 9.88 -4.85 -7.87
N PHE A 141 9.65 -3.90 -8.79
CA PHE A 141 8.93 -2.67 -8.48
C PHE A 141 7.51 -2.92 -7.98
N LEU A 142 6.75 -3.81 -8.62
CA LEU A 142 5.41 -4.18 -8.20
C LEU A 142 5.40 -4.83 -6.82
N VAL A 143 6.32 -5.76 -6.55
CA VAL A 143 6.40 -6.43 -5.25
C VAL A 143 6.74 -5.45 -4.14
N LEU A 144 7.72 -4.55 -4.35
CA LEU A 144 8.07 -3.55 -3.35
C LEU A 144 6.95 -2.54 -3.09
N ASN A 145 6.13 -2.20 -4.10
CA ASN A 145 4.95 -1.36 -3.89
C ASN A 145 3.84 -2.10 -3.14
N THR A 146 3.59 -3.37 -3.47
CA THR A 146 2.54 -4.17 -2.82
C THR A 146 2.88 -4.50 -1.38
N ALA A 147 4.15 -4.78 -1.10
CA ALA A 147 4.67 -5.07 0.24
C ALA A 147 5.28 -3.83 0.91
N GLY A 148 4.89 -2.62 0.50
CA GLY A 148 5.52 -1.37 0.88
C GLY A 148 5.63 -1.14 2.39
N ILE A 149 6.76 -0.60 2.83
CA ILE A 149 6.94 -0.12 4.20
C ILE A 149 6.21 1.21 4.35
N THR A 150 5.45 1.35 5.42
CA THR A 150 4.76 2.60 5.76
C THR A 150 5.33 3.13 7.08
N LEU A 151 6.05 4.26 7.02
CA LEU A 151 6.54 4.96 8.21
C LEU A 151 5.40 5.66 8.94
N ILE A 152 4.55 6.36 8.21
CA ILE A 152 3.45 7.12 8.80
C ILE A 152 2.13 6.62 8.19
N PRO A 153 1.39 5.73 8.88
CA PRO A 153 0.13 5.19 8.36
C PRO A 153 -1.02 6.22 8.51
N THR A 154 -0.89 7.35 7.80
CA THR A 154 -1.79 8.51 7.93
C THR A 154 -3.25 8.15 7.71
N SER A 155 -3.55 7.42 6.64
CA SER A 155 -4.91 6.99 6.30
C SER A 155 -5.50 6.08 7.38
N VAL A 156 -4.71 5.14 7.91
CA VAL A 156 -5.17 4.21 8.97
C VAL A 156 -5.44 4.96 10.27
N ILE A 157 -4.53 5.88 10.66
CA ILE A 157 -4.72 6.72 11.87
C ILE A 157 -5.98 7.59 11.71
N ALA A 158 -6.19 8.19 10.53
CA ALA A 158 -7.36 9.01 10.26
C ALA A 158 -8.68 8.21 10.38
N ILE A 159 -8.74 7.01 9.79
CA ILE A 159 -9.91 6.13 9.89
C ILE A 159 -10.18 5.72 11.33
N ARG A 160 -9.15 5.31 12.06
CA ARG A 160 -9.27 4.93 13.47
C ARG A 160 -9.79 6.09 14.33
N GLN A 161 -9.29 7.30 14.09
CA GLN A 161 -9.74 8.50 14.81
C GLN A 161 -11.20 8.82 14.48
N ALA A 162 -11.60 8.76 13.21
CA ALA A 162 -12.99 9.01 12.81
C ALA A 162 -13.96 8.04 13.47
N LEU A 163 -13.64 6.74 13.43
CA LEU A 163 -14.45 5.70 14.06
C LEU A 163 -14.51 5.83 15.58
N ALA A 164 -13.41 6.23 16.22
CA ALA A 164 -13.40 6.47 17.66
C ALA A 164 -14.31 7.63 18.08
N VAL A 165 -14.33 8.70 17.28
CA VAL A 165 -15.22 9.85 17.50
C VAL A 165 -16.69 9.45 17.31
N ASP A 166 -16.99 8.71 16.25
CA ASP A 166 -18.34 8.23 15.94
C ASP A 166 -18.89 7.31 17.05
N GLN A 167 -18.03 6.44 17.59
CA GLN A 167 -18.37 5.51 18.67
C GLN A 167 -18.28 6.11 20.08
N GLY A 168 -17.91 7.38 20.21
CA GLY A 168 -17.79 8.06 21.50
C GLY A 168 -16.70 7.49 22.42
N LEU A 169 -15.64 6.88 21.86
CA LEU A 169 -14.56 6.27 22.63
C LEU A 169 -13.67 7.35 23.29
N VAL A 170 -13.82 7.51 24.60
CA VAL A 170 -13.02 8.43 25.38
C VAL A 170 -11.66 7.81 25.73
N GLY A 171 -10.57 8.54 25.52
CA GLY A 171 -9.20 8.08 25.81
C GLY A 171 -8.59 7.14 24.77
N PHE A 172 -9.27 6.93 23.63
CA PHE A 172 -8.72 6.15 22.52
C PHE A 172 -7.61 6.94 21.81
N ASN A 173 -6.45 6.29 21.61
CA ASN A 173 -5.34 6.85 20.86
C ASN A 173 -5.23 6.19 19.49
N ALA A 174 -5.63 6.90 18.44
CA ALA A 174 -5.56 6.36 17.08
C ALA A 174 -4.13 6.05 16.61
N ALA A 175 -3.12 6.72 17.20
CA ALA A 175 -1.72 6.56 16.84
C ALA A 175 -1.06 5.27 17.39
N ASP A 176 -1.70 4.54 18.31
CA ASP A 176 -1.15 3.28 18.86
C ASP A 176 -0.91 2.22 17.78
N ILE A 177 -1.57 2.35 16.63
CA ILE A 177 -1.35 1.47 15.46
C ILE A 177 -0.01 1.71 14.76
N PHE A 178 0.69 2.80 15.07
CA PHE A 178 1.92 3.20 14.38
C PHE A 178 2.98 2.08 14.41
N LEU A 179 3.37 1.65 15.60
CA LEU A 179 4.41 0.63 15.76
C LEU A 179 4.03 -0.74 15.20
N PRO A 180 2.82 -1.28 15.48
CA PRO A 180 2.35 -2.51 14.84
C PRO A 180 2.34 -2.44 13.31
N THR A 181 1.92 -1.31 12.73
CA THR A 181 1.91 -1.12 11.27
C THR A 181 3.33 -1.09 10.72
N LEU A 182 4.23 -0.35 11.34
CA LEU A 182 5.63 -0.29 10.93
C LEU A 182 6.28 -1.67 10.93
N ILE A 183 6.12 -2.44 12.01
CA ILE A 183 6.68 -3.79 12.12
C ILE A 183 6.04 -4.73 11.07
N GLY A 184 4.72 -4.72 10.94
CA GLY A 184 4.01 -5.57 9.99
C GLY A 184 4.38 -5.28 8.54
N THR A 185 4.44 -4.00 8.16
CA THR A 185 4.83 -3.59 6.80
C THR A 185 6.31 -3.82 6.53
N PHE A 186 7.18 -3.66 7.53
CA PHE A 186 8.59 -4.01 7.41
C PHE A 186 8.80 -5.50 7.16
N ILE A 187 8.13 -6.38 7.92
CA ILE A 187 8.20 -7.84 7.72
C ILE A 187 7.67 -8.22 6.33
N SER A 188 6.54 -7.65 5.92
CA SER A 188 5.96 -7.88 4.59
C SER A 188 6.92 -7.48 3.48
N PHE A 189 7.53 -6.29 3.60
CA PHE A 189 8.52 -5.78 2.66
C PHE A 189 9.75 -6.69 2.58
N MET A 190 10.27 -7.12 3.72
CA MET A 190 11.40 -8.07 3.80
C MET A 190 11.07 -9.38 3.10
N ALA A 191 9.91 -9.95 3.37
CA ALA A 191 9.47 -11.19 2.74
C ALA A 191 9.37 -11.05 1.22
N GLY A 192 8.73 -9.98 0.73
CA GLY A 192 8.62 -9.70 -0.70
C GLY A 192 9.97 -9.47 -1.38
N LEU A 193 10.83 -8.63 -0.77
CA LEU A 193 12.16 -8.36 -1.27
C LEU A 193 13.02 -9.62 -1.35
N VAL A 194 13.06 -10.43 -0.28
CA VAL A 194 13.84 -11.68 -0.24
C VAL A 194 13.33 -12.65 -1.29
N ALA A 195 12.02 -12.85 -1.40
CA ALA A 195 11.45 -13.77 -2.39
C ALA A 195 11.85 -13.39 -3.82
N VAL A 196 11.72 -12.12 -4.19
CA VAL A 196 12.08 -11.66 -5.54
C VAL A 196 13.59 -11.64 -5.74
N ALA A 197 14.38 -11.24 -4.72
CA ALA A 197 15.83 -11.22 -4.82
C ALA A 197 16.42 -12.62 -5.00
N VAL A 198 15.88 -13.63 -4.31
CA VAL A 198 16.26 -15.04 -4.51
C VAL A 198 15.94 -15.48 -5.93
N TYR A 199 14.72 -15.19 -6.41
CA TYR A 199 14.30 -15.53 -7.76
C TYR A 199 15.16 -14.86 -8.84
N GLN A 200 15.48 -13.57 -8.65
CA GLN A 200 16.27 -12.78 -9.59
C GLN A 200 17.79 -12.85 -9.34
N ARG A 201 18.23 -13.61 -8.33
CA ARG A 201 19.65 -13.77 -7.93
C ARG A 201 20.33 -12.45 -7.60
N ILE A 202 19.64 -11.55 -6.92
CA ILE A 202 20.17 -10.26 -6.46
C ILE A 202 20.87 -10.45 -5.11
N ASN A 203 22.07 -9.91 -4.97
CA ASN A 203 22.82 -9.98 -3.73
C ASN A 203 22.30 -8.94 -2.70
N LEU A 204 21.57 -9.41 -1.70
CA LEU A 204 21.06 -8.58 -0.61
C LEU A 204 22.09 -8.25 0.48
N PHE A 205 23.26 -8.90 0.48
CA PHE A 205 24.32 -8.65 1.46
C PHE A 205 25.27 -7.52 1.04
N SER A 206 24.89 -6.71 0.06
CA SER A 206 25.66 -5.52 -0.31
C SER A 206 25.56 -4.44 0.77
N ALA A 207 26.65 -3.68 0.98
CA ALA A 207 26.74 -2.66 2.03
C ALA A 207 25.54 -1.66 2.03
N PRO A 208 25.04 -1.15 0.88
CA PRO A 208 23.89 -0.25 0.88
C PRO A 208 22.58 -0.91 1.34
N VAL A 209 22.40 -2.20 1.05
CA VAL A 209 21.21 -2.95 1.47
C VAL A 209 21.25 -3.21 2.97
N VAL A 210 22.41 -3.63 3.48
CA VAL A 210 22.61 -3.83 4.93
C VAL A 210 22.46 -2.52 5.70
N ALA A 211 22.99 -1.41 5.16
CA ALA A 211 22.84 -0.08 5.79
C ALA A 211 21.38 0.40 5.81
N PHE A 212 20.62 0.15 4.73
CA PHE A 212 19.19 0.46 4.70
C PHE A 212 18.43 -0.24 5.82
N PHE A 213 18.63 -1.56 5.97
CA PHE A 213 17.94 -2.33 7.02
C PHE A 213 18.47 -2.01 8.41
N GLY A 214 19.77 -1.76 8.56
CA GLY A 214 20.36 -1.32 9.83
C GLY A 214 19.75 -0.01 10.33
N GLY A 215 19.45 0.92 9.44
CA GLY A 215 18.80 2.19 9.76
C GLY A 215 17.32 2.06 10.21
N PHE A 216 16.66 0.91 9.92
CA PHE A 216 15.31 0.63 10.44
C PHE A 216 15.31 -0.09 11.79
N ILE A 217 16.43 -0.72 12.15
CA ILE A 217 16.55 -1.52 13.39
C ILE A 217 17.18 -0.68 14.53
N ALA A 218 17.96 0.36 14.18
CA ALA A 218 18.58 1.29 15.13
C ALA A 218 17.63 2.39 15.59
#